data_a78bf4a511ac307b4dffc88ceefbd464
#
_entry.id   a78bf4a511ac307b4dffc88ceefbd464
#
_cell.length_a   1.000
_cell.length_b   1.000
_cell.length_c   1.000
_cell.angle_alpha   90.00
_cell.angle_beta   90.00
_cell.angle_gamma   90.00
#
_symmetry.space_group_name_H-M   'P 1'
#
loop_
_entity.id
_entity.type
_entity.pdbx_description
1 polymer ?
#
loop_
_entity_poly.entity_id
_entity_poly.type
_entity_poly.pdbx_seq_one_letter_code
_entity_poly.pdbx_strand_id
1 'polypeptide(L)'
;MIYQLTQLDLHTLEKLSSNNYTRRIKSHFLAYSTKYEFCRFFAVDDYDKHCGIICMFNSSMIVSSFEDTPFSREILSEIASFAVINKPLSVEFPVEYARDLERMCSIEYMGDKRTEFAFSAQGELPELDVQELPRLDDVFNILADCFPAIKNNHGLWLTDTSHRVRRGLAQSFVLEDCTTATVQYIIDRVALIGHVGTLPEYRGQHYARKLLYWIGEKLTADGFDVRLFARPHRVSYYEEIGFKKCGLDIVLERKDKDI
;
A
#
# COMPACT_ATOMS: atom_id res chain seq x y z
N MET A 1 12.97 -11.44 -19.35
CA MET A 1 13.64 -10.13 -19.65
C MET A 1 12.83 -8.99 -19.04
N ILE A 2 13.52 -8.04 -18.34
CA ILE A 2 12.86 -6.87 -17.72
C ILE A 2 13.31 -5.61 -18.44
N TYR A 3 12.36 -4.79 -18.93
CA TYR A 3 12.66 -3.53 -19.64
C TYR A 3 11.63 -2.44 -19.29
N GLN A 4 12.08 -1.19 -19.34
CA GLN A 4 11.23 -0.04 -18.98
C GLN A 4 10.19 0.24 -20.06
N LEU A 5 8.95 0.46 -19.61
CA LEU A 5 7.83 0.86 -20.46
C LEU A 5 7.81 2.39 -20.60
N THR A 6 7.80 2.87 -21.83
CA THR A 6 7.55 4.28 -22.17
C THR A 6 6.07 4.58 -22.34
N GLN A 7 5.28 3.56 -22.64
CA GLN A 7 3.83 3.60 -22.77
C GLN A 7 3.21 2.45 -22.01
N LEU A 8 2.15 2.73 -21.31
CA LEU A 8 1.34 1.76 -20.56
C LEU A 8 -0.10 2.26 -20.58
N ASP A 9 -1.07 1.36 -20.63
CA ASP A 9 -2.49 1.67 -20.59
C ASP A 9 -3.24 0.85 -19.54
N LEU A 10 -4.45 1.26 -19.23
CA LEU A 10 -5.30 0.57 -18.25
C LEU A 10 -5.68 -0.84 -18.70
N HIS A 11 -5.89 -1.04 -20.01
CA HIS A 11 -6.26 -2.35 -20.55
C HIS A 11 -5.16 -3.41 -20.28
N THR A 12 -3.90 -3.02 -20.37
CA THR A 12 -2.77 -3.89 -19.99
C THR A 12 -2.78 -4.19 -18.49
N LEU A 13 -3.06 -3.19 -17.64
CA LEU A 13 -3.12 -3.36 -16.19
C LEU A 13 -4.34 -4.18 -15.72
N GLU A 14 -5.43 -4.21 -16.49
CA GLU A 14 -6.61 -5.04 -16.22
C GLU A 14 -6.35 -6.54 -16.40
N LYS A 15 -5.32 -6.92 -17.16
CA LYS A 15 -4.91 -8.32 -17.33
C LYS A 15 -4.09 -8.86 -16.16
N LEU A 16 -3.60 -8.00 -15.28
CA LEU A 16 -2.87 -8.41 -14.08
C LEU A 16 -3.81 -9.14 -13.11
N SER A 17 -3.27 -10.12 -12.40
CA SER A 17 -3.99 -10.86 -11.35
C SER A 17 -4.65 -9.91 -10.36
N SER A 18 -5.90 -10.20 -9.97
CA SER A 18 -6.67 -9.34 -9.06
C SER A 18 -6.15 -9.47 -7.62
N ASN A 19 -5.21 -8.63 -7.23
CA ASN A 19 -4.61 -8.62 -5.91
C ASN A 19 -4.27 -7.18 -5.45
N ASN A 20 -3.78 -7.04 -4.22
CA ASN A 20 -3.39 -5.77 -3.64
C ASN A 20 -2.26 -5.07 -4.43
N TYR A 21 -1.29 -5.83 -4.95
CA TYR A 21 -0.14 -5.29 -5.67
C TYR A 21 -0.55 -4.68 -7.01
N THR A 22 -1.45 -5.35 -7.73
CA THR A 22 -2.08 -4.81 -8.95
C THR A 22 -2.81 -3.50 -8.68
N ARG A 23 -3.59 -3.43 -7.58
CA ARG A 23 -4.29 -2.19 -7.21
C ARG A 23 -3.31 -1.06 -6.89
N ARG A 24 -2.19 -1.36 -6.23
CA ARG A 24 -1.13 -0.38 -5.99
C ARG A 24 -0.47 0.08 -7.28
N ILE A 25 -0.13 -0.83 -8.20
CA ILE A 25 0.40 -0.49 -9.52
C ILE A 25 -0.60 0.40 -10.28
N LYS A 26 -1.89 0.03 -10.32
CA LYS A 26 -2.96 0.85 -10.93
C LYS A 26 -3.04 2.24 -10.28
N SER A 27 -2.99 2.31 -8.96
CA SER A 27 -3.03 3.58 -8.22
C SER A 27 -1.87 4.51 -8.61
N HIS A 28 -0.65 3.97 -8.71
CA HIS A 28 0.51 4.74 -9.16
C HIS A 28 0.37 5.16 -10.61
N PHE A 29 -0.12 4.28 -11.49
CA PHE A 29 -0.34 4.61 -12.91
C PHE A 29 -1.41 5.70 -13.09
N LEU A 30 -2.54 5.61 -12.41
CA LEU A 30 -3.61 6.62 -12.46
C LEU A 30 -3.16 7.97 -11.89
N ALA A 31 -2.28 7.96 -10.89
CA ALA A 31 -1.70 9.17 -10.36
C ALA A 31 -0.69 9.83 -11.31
N TYR A 32 0.23 9.06 -11.89
CA TYR A 32 1.46 9.60 -12.49
C TYR A 32 1.68 9.18 -13.95
N SER A 33 0.96 8.16 -14.44
CA SER A 33 1.25 7.52 -15.74
C SER A 33 2.75 7.14 -15.87
N THR A 34 3.28 7.08 -17.09
CA THR A 34 4.71 6.82 -17.36
C THR A 34 5.57 8.09 -17.49
N LYS A 35 5.07 9.26 -16.97
CA LYS A 35 5.67 10.57 -17.28
C LYS A 35 6.76 11.01 -16.29
N TYR A 36 6.91 10.32 -15.15
CA TYR A 36 7.76 10.80 -14.06
C TYR A 36 8.84 9.77 -13.72
N GLU A 37 10.08 10.25 -13.56
CA GLU A 37 11.23 9.40 -13.25
C GLU A 37 11.11 8.68 -11.89
N PHE A 38 10.41 9.27 -10.93
CA PHE A 38 10.17 8.65 -9.62
C PHE A 38 9.06 7.58 -9.65
N CYS A 39 8.33 7.45 -10.77
CA CYS A 39 7.26 6.45 -10.96
C CYS A 39 7.45 5.78 -12.32
N ARG A 40 8.20 4.68 -12.33
CA ARG A 40 8.57 3.95 -13.56
C ARG A 40 7.92 2.59 -13.59
N PHE A 41 7.53 2.16 -14.76
CA PHE A 41 6.94 0.85 -15.01
C PHE A 41 7.84 0.04 -15.92
N PHE A 42 7.94 -1.26 -15.63
CA PHE A 42 8.74 -2.20 -16.40
C PHE A 42 7.88 -3.40 -16.76
N ALA A 43 7.98 -3.86 -18.00
CA ALA A 43 7.45 -5.16 -18.40
C ALA A 43 8.37 -6.28 -17.90
N VAL A 44 7.76 -7.40 -17.58
CA VAL A 44 8.44 -8.66 -17.27
C VAL A 44 8.01 -9.67 -18.31
N ASP A 45 8.94 -10.11 -19.16
CA ASP A 45 8.68 -11.02 -20.26
C ASP A 45 9.45 -12.34 -20.08
N ASP A 46 8.80 -13.45 -20.38
CA ASP A 46 9.40 -14.76 -20.55
C ASP A 46 9.42 -15.10 -22.04
N TYR A 47 10.59 -14.95 -22.67
CA TYR A 47 10.75 -14.97 -24.12
C TYR A 47 9.78 -13.98 -24.80
N ASP A 48 8.81 -14.49 -25.57
CA ASP A 48 7.82 -13.67 -26.29
C ASP A 48 6.50 -13.45 -25.52
N LYS A 49 6.44 -13.89 -24.24
CA LYS A 49 5.23 -13.76 -23.43
C LYS A 49 5.39 -12.68 -22.37
N HIS A 50 4.44 -11.75 -22.35
CA HIS A 50 4.32 -10.82 -21.23
C HIS A 50 3.83 -11.56 -19.99
N CYS A 51 4.59 -11.49 -18.90
CA CYS A 51 4.29 -12.21 -17.66
C CYS A 51 3.82 -11.30 -16.53
N GLY A 52 4.13 -10.01 -16.58
CA GLY A 52 3.73 -9.09 -15.53
C GLY A 52 4.33 -7.70 -15.65
N ILE A 53 4.10 -6.92 -14.61
CA ILE A 53 4.55 -5.52 -14.48
C ILE A 53 5.27 -5.32 -13.15
N ILE A 54 6.36 -4.58 -13.21
CA ILE A 54 7.04 -4.00 -12.05
C ILE A 54 6.77 -2.49 -12.04
N CYS A 55 6.35 -1.94 -10.91
CA CYS A 55 6.30 -0.51 -10.66
C CYS A 55 7.39 -0.13 -9.67
N MET A 56 8.28 0.78 -10.08
CA MET A 56 9.24 1.45 -9.19
C MET A 56 8.66 2.80 -8.83
N PHE A 57 8.27 2.97 -7.56
CA PHE A 57 7.75 4.24 -7.05
C PHE A 57 8.63 4.75 -5.91
N ASN A 58 9.33 5.86 -6.15
CA ASN A 58 10.39 6.34 -5.27
C ASN A 58 11.38 5.21 -4.93
N SER A 59 11.42 4.81 -3.66
CA SER A 59 12.26 3.74 -3.14
C SER A 59 11.54 2.40 -2.94
N SER A 60 10.32 2.24 -3.47
CA SER A 60 9.55 0.99 -3.39
C SER A 60 9.46 0.32 -4.76
N MET A 61 9.51 -1.00 -4.77
CA MET A 61 9.28 -1.85 -5.92
C MET A 61 8.03 -2.70 -5.69
N ILE A 62 7.10 -2.69 -6.64
CA ILE A 62 5.85 -3.44 -6.57
C ILE A 62 5.77 -4.32 -7.81
N VAL A 63 5.48 -5.61 -7.60
CA VAL A 63 5.46 -6.61 -8.67
C VAL A 63 4.10 -7.28 -8.73
N SER A 64 3.56 -7.48 -9.93
CA SER A 64 2.37 -8.33 -10.13
C SER A 64 2.46 -9.06 -11.47
N SER A 65 2.03 -10.34 -11.50
CA SER A 65 1.94 -11.17 -12.71
C SER A 65 0.62 -10.96 -13.43
N PHE A 66 0.59 -11.27 -14.72
CA PHE A 66 -0.68 -11.46 -15.42
C PHE A 66 -1.37 -12.75 -14.93
N GLU A 67 -2.70 -12.76 -14.98
CA GLU A 67 -3.51 -13.86 -14.46
C GLU A 67 -3.20 -15.19 -15.17
N ASP A 68 -3.03 -15.15 -16.48
CA ASP A 68 -2.78 -16.34 -17.32
C ASP A 68 -1.30 -16.75 -17.41
N THR A 69 -0.38 -15.93 -16.89
CA THR A 69 1.07 -16.15 -17.00
C THR A 69 1.78 -15.89 -15.67
N PRO A 70 1.65 -16.79 -14.70
CA PRO A 70 2.37 -16.69 -13.42
C PRO A 70 3.89 -16.74 -13.67
N PHE A 71 4.65 -16.11 -12.77
CA PHE A 71 6.10 -16.07 -12.89
C PHE A 71 6.72 -17.46 -12.71
N SER A 72 7.55 -17.86 -13.68
CA SER A 72 8.43 -19.03 -13.54
C SER A 72 9.55 -18.74 -12.56
N ARG A 73 10.27 -19.78 -12.13
CA ARG A 73 11.40 -19.62 -11.21
C ARG A 73 12.55 -18.83 -11.85
N GLU A 74 12.74 -18.95 -13.14
CA GLU A 74 13.71 -18.20 -13.92
C GLU A 74 13.36 -16.70 -13.90
N ILE A 75 12.11 -16.36 -14.13
CA ILE A 75 11.61 -14.99 -14.05
C ILE A 75 11.74 -14.43 -12.62
N LEU A 76 11.42 -15.22 -11.59
CA LEU A 76 11.63 -14.80 -10.20
C LEU A 76 13.11 -14.51 -9.90
N SER A 77 14.04 -15.24 -10.51
CA SER A 77 15.49 -14.97 -10.40
C SER A 77 15.88 -13.64 -11.07
N GLU A 78 15.29 -13.33 -12.23
CA GLU A 78 15.48 -12.02 -12.90
C GLU A 78 14.90 -10.88 -12.05
N ILE A 79 13.70 -11.06 -11.46
CA ILE A 79 13.05 -10.07 -10.58
C ILE A 79 13.92 -9.83 -9.32
N ALA A 80 14.44 -10.91 -8.71
CA ALA A 80 15.34 -10.80 -7.57
C ALA A 80 16.62 -10.03 -7.91
N SER A 81 17.23 -10.35 -9.05
CA SER A 81 18.43 -9.65 -9.55
C SER A 81 18.13 -8.18 -9.83
N PHE A 82 16.97 -7.87 -10.41
CA PHE A 82 16.51 -6.50 -10.66
C PHE A 82 16.34 -5.73 -9.33
N ALA A 83 15.78 -6.36 -8.30
CA ALA A 83 15.65 -5.76 -6.97
C ALA A 83 17.02 -5.47 -6.34
N VAL A 84 17.95 -6.44 -6.39
CA VAL A 84 19.32 -6.28 -5.84
C VAL A 84 20.09 -5.16 -6.56
N ILE A 85 19.96 -5.03 -7.87
CA ILE A 85 20.63 -3.98 -8.66
C ILE A 85 20.05 -2.59 -8.38
N ASN A 86 18.72 -2.47 -8.35
CA ASN A 86 18.03 -1.17 -8.18
C ASN A 86 17.91 -0.74 -6.71
N LYS A 87 18.14 -1.63 -5.76
CA LYS A 87 18.18 -1.39 -4.31
C LYS A 87 16.97 -0.64 -3.75
N PRO A 88 15.70 -1.02 -4.07
CA PRO A 88 14.56 -0.41 -3.41
C PRO A 88 14.60 -0.68 -1.89
N LEU A 89 14.03 0.20 -1.08
CA LEU A 89 13.90 -0.02 0.37
C LEU A 89 12.90 -1.13 0.70
N SER A 90 11.89 -1.31 -0.17
CA SER A 90 10.91 -2.39 -0.04
C SER A 90 10.60 -3.03 -1.39
N VAL A 91 10.36 -4.34 -1.37
CA VAL A 91 9.84 -5.10 -2.52
C VAL A 91 8.53 -5.76 -2.11
N GLU A 92 7.46 -5.47 -2.83
CA GLU A 92 6.11 -5.95 -2.60
C GLU A 92 5.66 -6.83 -3.77
N PHE A 93 5.14 -8.01 -3.48
CA PHE A 93 4.80 -9.03 -4.47
C PHE A 93 3.74 -10.00 -3.93
N PRO A 94 3.01 -10.71 -4.79
CA PRO A 94 2.06 -11.73 -4.38
C PRO A 94 2.71 -12.83 -3.51
N VAL A 95 2.03 -13.21 -2.43
CA VAL A 95 2.57 -14.07 -1.37
C VAL A 95 3.01 -15.46 -1.86
N GLU A 96 2.44 -15.95 -2.96
CA GLU A 96 2.83 -17.20 -3.61
C GLU A 96 4.29 -17.22 -4.06
N TYR A 97 4.89 -16.05 -4.34
CA TYR A 97 6.30 -15.92 -4.74
C TYR A 97 7.25 -15.68 -3.56
N ALA A 98 6.71 -15.52 -2.34
CA ALA A 98 7.49 -15.09 -1.17
C ALA A 98 8.64 -16.02 -0.86
N ARG A 99 8.41 -17.34 -0.85
CA ARG A 99 9.44 -18.34 -0.52
C ARG A 99 10.68 -18.26 -1.41
N ASP A 100 10.47 -18.07 -2.71
CA ASP A 100 11.56 -18.02 -3.67
C ASP A 100 12.27 -16.67 -3.63
N LEU A 101 11.53 -15.55 -3.59
CA LEU A 101 12.12 -14.21 -3.53
C LEU A 101 12.84 -13.95 -2.20
N GLU A 102 12.28 -14.37 -1.04
CA GLU A 102 12.99 -14.29 0.25
C GLU A 102 14.35 -15.00 0.21
N ARG A 103 14.38 -16.20 -0.39
CA ARG A 103 15.63 -16.97 -0.52
C ARG A 103 16.62 -16.30 -1.48
N MET A 104 16.15 -15.85 -2.65
CA MET A 104 16.99 -15.24 -3.69
C MET A 104 17.55 -13.88 -3.27
N CYS A 105 16.79 -13.10 -2.49
CA CYS A 105 17.18 -11.76 -2.00
C CYS A 105 17.74 -11.76 -0.58
N SER A 106 17.98 -12.93 0.03
CA SER A 106 18.27 -13.09 1.47
C SER A 106 19.53 -12.38 1.97
N ILE A 107 20.45 -11.97 1.10
CA ILE A 107 21.66 -11.22 1.48
C ILE A 107 21.29 -9.79 1.84
N GLU A 108 20.55 -9.09 0.98
CA GLU A 108 20.22 -7.66 1.09
C GLU A 108 18.89 -7.40 1.80
N TYR A 109 17.94 -8.35 1.75
CA TYR A 109 16.58 -8.17 2.20
C TYR A 109 16.18 -9.16 3.29
N MET A 110 15.17 -8.77 4.09
CA MET A 110 14.49 -9.64 5.05
C MET A 110 12.96 -9.52 4.87
N GLY A 111 12.24 -10.62 5.09
CA GLY A 111 10.79 -10.64 4.99
C GLY A 111 10.12 -10.03 6.23
N ASP A 112 9.24 -9.05 6.04
CA ASP A 112 8.32 -8.53 7.07
C ASP A 112 6.93 -9.11 6.81
N LYS A 113 6.48 -9.97 7.72
CA LYS A 113 5.18 -10.64 7.63
C LYS A 113 4.07 -9.72 8.13
N ARG A 114 2.99 -9.63 7.37
CA ARG A 114 1.80 -8.85 7.68
C ARG A 114 0.55 -9.69 7.48
N THR A 115 -0.49 -9.44 8.25
CA THR A 115 -1.81 -10.03 8.05
C THR A 115 -2.67 -9.05 7.29
N GLU A 116 -3.31 -9.50 6.22
CA GLU A 116 -4.34 -8.75 5.52
C GLU A 116 -5.68 -8.90 6.24
N PHE A 117 -6.37 -7.79 6.40
CA PHE A 117 -7.67 -7.70 7.04
C PHE A 117 -8.69 -7.05 6.12
N ALA A 118 -9.93 -7.55 6.17
CA ALA A 118 -11.11 -6.91 5.60
C ALA A 118 -12.05 -6.47 6.73
N PHE A 119 -12.62 -5.28 6.63
CA PHE A 119 -13.61 -4.80 7.59
C PHE A 119 -14.94 -5.56 7.41
N SER A 120 -15.58 -5.90 8.51
CA SER A 120 -16.90 -6.53 8.54
C SER A 120 -17.89 -5.58 9.17
N ALA A 121 -18.61 -4.83 8.34
CA ALA A 121 -19.57 -3.85 8.78
C ALA A 121 -20.66 -4.46 9.69
N GLN A 122 -21.06 -3.69 10.70
CA GLN A 122 -22.19 -4.03 11.59
C GLN A 122 -23.45 -3.26 11.20
N GLY A 123 -23.34 -2.28 10.28
CA GLY A 123 -24.43 -1.46 9.80
C GLY A 123 -24.77 -0.27 10.72
N GLU A 124 -23.90 0.04 11.68
CA GLU A 124 -24.08 1.14 12.62
C GLU A 124 -22.93 2.14 12.49
N LEU A 125 -23.20 3.26 11.80
CA LEU A 125 -22.24 4.35 11.73
C LEU A 125 -22.29 5.17 13.03
N PRO A 126 -21.20 5.23 13.82
CA PRO A 126 -21.18 6.02 15.06
C PRO A 126 -21.30 7.52 14.76
N GLU A 127 -22.00 8.23 15.63
CA GLU A 127 -22.06 9.69 15.58
C GLU A 127 -20.75 10.27 16.11
N LEU A 128 -19.82 10.58 15.21
CA LEU A 128 -18.50 11.16 15.49
C LEU A 128 -18.28 12.36 14.56
N ASP A 129 -17.65 13.42 15.11
CA ASP A 129 -17.24 14.58 14.33
C ASP A 129 -15.93 14.29 13.62
N VAL A 130 -16.02 13.55 12.50
CA VAL A 130 -14.87 13.17 11.67
C VAL A 130 -14.71 14.17 10.53
N GLN A 131 -13.54 14.78 10.45
CA GLN A 131 -13.18 15.61 9.31
C GLN A 131 -12.86 14.71 8.11
N GLU A 132 -13.73 14.68 7.10
CA GLU A 132 -13.56 13.87 5.88
C GLU A 132 -12.69 14.56 4.82
N LEU A 133 -12.49 15.86 4.93
CA LEU A 133 -11.65 16.69 4.06
C LEU A 133 -10.71 17.57 4.92
N PRO A 134 -9.87 16.97 5.77
CA PRO A 134 -8.97 17.73 6.62
C PRO A 134 -7.91 18.49 5.80
N ARG A 135 -7.35 19.53 6.38
CA ARG A 135 -6.14 20.14 5.82
C ARG A 135 -5.00 19.12 5.89
N LEU A 136 -4.34 18.91 4.77
CA LEU A 136 -3.26 17.90 4.70
C LEU A 136 -2.06 18.24 5.60
N ASP A 137 -1.83 19.52 5.90
CA ASP A 137 -0.81 19.91 6.88
C ASP A 137 -1.15 19.39 8.29
N ASP A 138 -2.42 19.42 8.70
CA ASP A 138 -2.85 18.91 10.01
C ASP A 138 -2.69 17.38 10.06
N VAL A 139 -3.07 16.68 8.99
CA VAL A 139 -2.80 15.23 8.83
C VAL A 139 -1.31 14.94 8.93
N PHE A 140 -0.47 15.71 8.22
CA PHE A 140 0.98 15.51 8.23
C PHE A 140 1.57 15.71 9.63
N ASN A 141 1.16 16.74 10.37
CA ASN A 141 1.65 17.02 11.71
C ASN A 141 1.40 15.82 12.66
N ILE A 142 0.19 15.25 12.63
CA ILE A 142 -0.12 14.03 13.42
C ILE A 142 0.77 12.86 12.97
N LEU A 143 0.94 12.66 11.67
CA LEU A 143 1.76 11.56 11.15
C LEU A 143 3.24 11.72 11.46
N ALA A 144 3.78 12.94 11.40
CA ALA A 144 5.18 13.24 11.69
C ALA A 144 5.57 12.91 13.13
N ASP A 145 4.65 13.09 14.09
CA ASP A 145 4.86 12.73 15.50
C ASP A 145 4.67 11.22 15.75
N CYS A 146 3.96 10.52 14.86
CA CYS A 146 3.75 9.08 14.96
C CYS A 146 4.80 8.26 14.18
N PHE A 147 5.33 8.80 13.09
CA PHE A 147 6.20 8.09 12.14
C PHE A 147 7.46 8.93 11.81
N PRO A 148 8.58 8.73 12.53
CA PRO A 148 9.81 9.52 12.33
C PRO A 148 10.30 9.56 10.89
N ALA A 149 10.12 8.48 10.11
CA ALA A 149 10.51 8.40 8.71
C ALA A 149 9.75 9.39 7.80
N ILE A 150 8.56 9.85 8.19
CA ILE A 150 7.76 10.83 7.45
C ILE A 150 8.21 12.26 7.78
N LYS A 151 8.67 12.50 8.99
CA LYS A 151 8.93 13.84 9.56
C LYS A 151 9.79 14.75 8.67
N ASN A 152 10.80 14.19 8.03
CA ASN A 152 11.73 14.95 7.19
C ASN A 152 11.30 15.08 5.71
N ASN A 153 10.11 14.57 5.36
CA ASN A 153 9.66 14.44 3.99
C ASN A 153 8.35 15.20 3.70
N HIS A 154 8.08 16.30 4.42
CA HIS A 154 6.81 17.06 4.30
C HIS A 154 6.44 17.39 2.85
N GLY A 155 7.36 18.02 2.10
CA GLY A 155 7.08 18.46 0.74
C GLY A 155 6.73 17.30 -0.22
N LEU A 156 7.45 16.18 -0.11
CA LEU A 156 7.19 14.99 -0.92
C LEU A 156 5.86 14.34 -0.53
N TRP A 157 5.61 14.18 0.78
CA TRP A 157 4.37 13.60 1.29
C TRP A 157 3.15 14.45 0.89
N LEU A 158 3.22 15.77 1.09
CA LEU A 158 2.14 16.70 0.77
C LEU A 158 1.85 16.70 -0.74
N THR A 159 2.89 16.70 -1.58
CA THR A 159 2.75 16.67 -3.04
C THR A 159 2.06 15.38 -3.50
N ASP A 160 2.54 14.21 -3.06
CA ASP A 160 1.94 12.93 -3.44
C ASP A 160 0.49 12.82 -2.93
N THR A 161 0.28 13.11 -1.64
CA THR A 161 -1.05 12.97 -1.02
C THR A 161 -2.07 13.91 -1.66
N SER A 162 -1.74 15.19 -1.83
CA SER A 162 -2.66 16.17 -2.46
C SER A 162 -2.97 15.81 -3.91
N HIS A 163 -1.97 15.28 -4.64
CA HIS A 163 -2.15 14.84 -6.02
C HIS A 163 -3.13 13.65 -6.12
N ARG A 164 -3.03 12.68 -5.20
CA ARG A 164 -3.93 11.52 -5.14
C ARG A 164 -5.32 11.88 -4.66
N VAL A 165 -5.44 12.69 -3.61
CA VAL A 165 -6.73 13.14 -3.06
C VAL A 165 -7.53 13.90 -4.12
N ARG A 166 -6.92 14.82 -4.87
CA ARG A 166 -7.58 15.56 -5.96
C ARG A 166 -8.08 14.67 -7.10
N ARG A 167 -7.55 13.44 -7.24
CA ARG A 167 -7.99 12.46 -8.23
C ARG A 167 -8.96 11.42 -7.67
N GLY A 168 -9.35 11.52 -6.41
CA GLY A 168 -10.18 10.51 -5.74
C GLY A 168 -9.47 9.16 -5.56
N LEU A 169 -8.15 9.13 -5.63
CA LEU A 169 -7.35 7.90 -5.45
C LEU A 169 -6.94 7.66 -4.00
N ALA A 170 -7.05 8.66 -3.14
CA ALA A 170 -6.74 8.59 -1.72
C ALA A 170 -7.67 9.52 -0.94
N GLN A 171 -7.79 9.27 0.37
CA GLN A 171 -8.56 10.13 1.28
C GLN A 171 -7.90 10.11 2.67
N SER A 172 -7.95 11.22 3.38
CA SER A 172 -7.50 11.32 4.77
C SER A 172 -8.64 11.73 5.66
N PHE A 173 -8.62 11.23 6.89
CA PHE A 173 -9.61 11.50 7.91
C PHE A 173 -8.94 11.97 9.19
N VAL A 174 -9.54 12.90 9.91
CA VAL A 174 -9.08 13.36 11.22
C VAL A 174 -10.23 13.32 12.22
N LEU A 175 -9.94 12.86 13.43
CA LEU A 175 -10.84 12.85 14.57
C LEU A 175 -10.19 13.63 15.72
N GLU A 176 -10.93 14.62 16.29
CA GLU A 176 -10.54 15.42 17.46
C GLU A 176 -9.16 16.09 17.31
N ASP A 177 -8.76 16.47 16.11
CA ASP A 177 -7.46 17.05 15.77
C ASP A 177 -6.23 16.30 16.31
N CYS A 178 -6.42 15.08 16.82
CA CYS A 178 -5.39 14.30 17.49
C CYS A 178 -5.12 12.93 16.85
N THR A 179 -6.02 12.44 15.98
CA THR A 179 -5.92 11.12 15.36
C THR A 179 -6.24 11.21 13.88
N THR A 180 -5.42 10.56 13.08
CA THR A 180 -5.62 10.49 11.63
C THR A 180 -5.53 9.06 11.11
N ALA A 181 -6.23 8.80 10.00
CA ALA A 181 -6.06 7.62 9.18
C ALA A 181 -6.15 8.01 7.70
N THR A 182 -5.31 7.41 6.87
CA THR A 182 -5.29 7.67 5.42
C THR A 182 -5.70 6.43 4.65
N VAL A 183 -6.65 6.56 3.74
CA VAL A 183 -6.90 5.59 2.68
C VAL A 183 -5.83 5.82 1.61
N GLN A 184 -4.88 4.91 1.49
CA GLN A 184 -3.71 5.02 0.62
C GLN A 184 -4.05 4.89 -0.86
N TYR A 185 -5.07 4.07 -1.16
CA TYR A 185 -5.67 4.00 -2.48
C TYR A 185 -7.15 3.59 -2.42
N ILE A 186 -7.89 4.01 -3.44
CA ILE A 186 -9.26 3.58 -3.74
C ILE A 186 -9.24 3.09 -5.20
N ILE A 187 -9.15 1.77 -5.39
CA ILE A 187 -9.00 1.12 -6.71
C ILE A 187 -9.90 -0.12 -6.76
N ASP A 188 -10.61 -0.31 -7.86
CA ASP A 188 -11.47 -1.48 -8.10
C ASP A 188 -12.45 -1.73 -6.94
N ARG A 189 -13.04 -0.66 -6.37
CA ARG A 189 -13.91 -0.65 -5.17
C ARG A 189 -13.24 -1.19 -3.90
N VAL A 190 -11.93 -1.25 -3.84
CA VAL A 190 -11.16 -1.57 -2.64
C VAL A 190 -10.52 -0.31 -2.10
N ALA A 191 -10.75 -0.02 -0.81
CA ALA A 191 -10.13 1.07 -0.07
C ALA A 191 -9.09 0.49 0.91
N LEU A 192 -7.81 0.79 0.71
CA LEU A 192 -6.74 0.35 1.60
C LEU A 192 -6.41 1.41 2.64
N ILE A 193 -6.69 1.14 3.91
CA ILE A 193 -6.31 2.01 5.03
C ILE A 193 -4.85 1.80 5.40
N GLY A 194 -4.13 2.90 5.62
CA GLY A 194 -2.79 2.92 6.17
C GLY A 194 -2.51 4.21 6.93
N HIS A 195 -1.28 4.38 7.42
CA HIS A 195 -0.85 5.59 8.15
C HIS A 195 -1.83 6.01 9.26
N VAL A 196 -2.19 5.06 10.14
CA VAL A 196 -3.05 5.36 11.29
C VAL A 196 -2.17 5.87 12.43
N GLY A 197 -2.41 7.09 12.88
CA GLY A 197 -1.63 7.74 13.93
C GLY A 197 -2.51 8.48 14.93
N THR A 198 -2.10 8.45 16.20
CA THR A 198 -2.67 9.26 17.30
C THR A 198 -1.53 9.95 18.01
N LEU A 199 -1.65 11.25 18.23
CA LEU A 199 -0.67 12.05 18.98
C LEU A 199 -0.38 11.39 20.34
N PRO A 200 0.89 11.37 20.80
CA PRO A 200 1.31 10.64 22.00
C PRO A 200 0.46 10.92 23.23
N GLU A 201 0.11 12.16 23.49
CA GLU A 201 -0.67 12.62 24.65
C GLU A 201 -2.14 12.15 24.64
N TYR A 202 -2.66 11.75 23.48
CA TYR A 202 -4.04 11.26 23.30
C TYR A 202 -4.13 9.74 23.16
N ARG A 203 -3.00 9.03 23.29
CA ARG A 203 -2.97 7.56 23.20
C ARG A 203 -3.68 6.94 24.42
N GLY A 204 -4.21 5.72 24.24
CA GLY A 204 -4.96 5.02 25.29
C GLY A 204 -6.43 5.42 25.40
N GLN A 205 -6.88 6.49 24.72
CA GLN A 205 -8.26 6.99 24.76
C GLN A 205 -9.15 6.43 23.65
N HIS A 206 -8.67 5.41 22.93
CA HIS A 206 -9.39 4.69 21.87
C HIS A 206 -9.75 5.51 20.62
N TYR A 207 -9.17 6.69 20.38
CA TYR A 207 -9.48 7.51 19.21
C TYR A 207 -9.21 6.79 17.89
N ALA A 208 -8.06 6.12 17.71
CA ALA A 208 -7.77 5.36 16.50
C ALA A 208 -8.77 4.22 16.27
N ARG A 209 -9.23 3.55 17.35
CA ARG A 209 -10.26 2.50 17.27
C ARG A 209 -11.58 3.07 16.77
N LYS A 210 -12.04 4.20 17.34
CA LYS A 210 -13.27 4.88 16.94
C LYS A 210 -13.21 5.33 15.47
N LEU A 211 -12.10 5.98 15.10
CA LEU A 211 -11.91 6.46 13.72
C LEU A 211 -11.88 5.33 12.71
N LEU A 212 -11.15 4.23 12.99
CA LEU A 212 -11.06 3.08 12.09
C LEU A 212 -12.42 2.36 11.93
N TYR A 213 -13.17 2.21 13.02
CA TYR A 213 -14.51 1.64 12.96
C TYR A 213 -15.44 2.53 12.12
N TRP A 214 -15.43 3.85 12.37
CA TRP A 214 -16.22 4.81 11.61
C TRP A 214 -15.88 4.78 10.10
N ILE A 215 -14.59 4.78 9.74
CA ILE A 215 -14.13 4.68 8.34
C ILE A 215 -14.60 3.35 7.73
N GLY A 216 -14.50 2.25 8.47
CA GLY A 216 -14.94 0.93 8.03
C GLY A 216 -16.44 0.93 7.69
N GLU A 217 -17.29 1.39 8.59
CA GLU A 217 -18.75 1.48 8.38
C GLU A 217 -19.09 2.43 7.23
N LYS A 218 -18.52 3.64 7.23
CA LYS A 218 -18.77 4.68 6.21
C LYS A 218 -18.42 4.18 4.80
N LEU A 219 -17.20 3.71 4.60
CA LEU A 219 -16.76 3.28 3.27
C LEU A 219 -17.43 1.99 2.82
N THR A 220 -17.78 1.08 3.76
CA THR A 220 -18.56 -0.12 3.39
C THR A 220 -19.98 0.25 2.99
N ALA A 221 -20.62 1.20 3.66
CA ALA A 221 -21.93 1.73 3.25
C ALA A 221 -21.89 2.39 1.87
N ASP A 222 -20.76 3.04 1.52
CA ASP A 222 -20.51 3.60 0.18
C ASP A 222 -20.14 2.51 -0.87
N GLY A 223 -20.13 1.24 -0.45
CA GLY A 223 -19.92 0.06 -1.31
C GLY A 223 -18.47 -0.27 -1.60
N PHE A 224 -17.53 0.12 -0.74
CA PHE A 224 -16.12 -0.26 -0.82
C PHE A 224 -15.83 -1.48 0.05
N ASP A 225 -14.92 -2.34 -0.42
CA ASP A 225 -14.25 -3.36 0.38
C ASP A 225 -13.08 -2.68 1.12
N VAL A 226 -13.22 -2.55 2.44
CA VAL A 226 -12.25 -1.80 3.27
C VAL A 226 -11.21 -2.74 3.83
N ARG A 227 -9.94 -2.48 3.51
CA ARG A 227 -8.82 -3.36 3.87
C ARG A 227 -7.70 -2.62 4.58
N LEU A 228 -6.89 -3.37 5.32
CA LEU A 228 -5.62 -2.91 5.89
C LEU A 228 -4.64 -4.08 6.07
N PHE A 229 -3.37 -3.74 6.27
CA PHE A 229 -2.33 -4.68 6.64
C PHE A 229 -1.83 -4.40 8.05
N ALA A 230 -1.62 -5.46 8.82
CA ALA A 230 -1.13 -5.37 10.19
C ALA A 230 0.07 -6.27 10.45
N ARG A 231 1.06 -5.74 11.17
CA ARG A 231 2.14 -6.55 11.73
C ARG A 231 1.62 -7.49 12.83
N PRO A 232 2.30 -8.61 13.13
CA PRO A 232 1.79 -9.63 14.06
C PRO A 232 1.36 -9.10 15.43
N HIS A 233 2.08 -8.13 15.99
CA HIS A 233 1.78 -7.54 17.31
C HIS A 233 0.52 -6.65 17.32
N ARG A 234 -0.10 -6.37 16.16
CA ARG A 234 -1.32 -5.55 16.04
C ARG A 234 -2.57 -6.35 15.66
N VAL A 235 -2.44 -7.64 15.45
CA VAL A 235 -3.52 -8.50 14.95
C VAL A 235 -4.76 -8.44 15.85
N SER A 236 -4.64 -8.70 17.15
CA SER A 236 -5.76 -8.67 18.09
C SER A 236 -6.44 -7.30 18.16
N TYR A 237 -5.67 -6.23 18.05
CA TYR A 237 -6.19 -4.85 18.03
C TYR A 237 -7.18 -4.62 16.89
N TYR A 238 -6.86 -5.10 15.68
CA TYR A 238 -7.76 -4.91 14.53
C TYR A 238 -8.96 -5.86 14.57
N GLU A 239 -8.80 -7.08 15.09
CA GLU A 239 -9.93 -8.01 15.30
C GLU A 239 -10.98 -7.41 16.24
N GLU A 240 -10.57 -6.72 17.29
CA GLU A 240 -11.47 -6.04 18.24
C GLU A 240 -12.21 -4.83 17.64
N ILE A 241 -11.76 -4.28 16.51
CA ILE A 241 -12.41 -3.16 15.81
C ILE A 241 -13.49 -3.65 14.82
N GLY A 242 -13.45 -4.93 14.45
CA GLY A 242 -14.36 -5.50 13.46
C GLY A 242 -13.68 -5.90 12.15
N PHE A 243 -12.33 -5.87 12.10
CA PHE A 243 -11.59 -6.39 10.97
C PHE A 243 -11.40 -7.90 11.09
N LYS A 244 -11.61 -8.63 10.00
CA LYS A 244 -11.41 -10.08 9.90
C LYS A 244 -10.20 -10.41 9.06
N LYS A 245 -9.38 -11.36 9.51
CA LYS A 245 -8.24 -11.84 8.70
C LYS A 245 -8.75 -12.42 7.38
N CYS A 246 -8.14 -12.02 6.28
CA CYS A 246 -8.49 -12.52 4.95
C CYS A 246 -7.27 -12.96 4.12
N GLY A 247 -6.05 -12.64 4.55
CA GLY A 247 -4.85 -13.01 3.83
C GLY A 247 -3.56 -12.85 4.63
N LEU A 248 -2.48 -13.25 4.00
CA LEU A 248 -1.10 -13.02 4.45
C LEU A 248 -0.39 -12.17 3.41
N ASP A 249 0.42 -11.25 3.87
CA ASP A 249 1.32 -10.42 3.05
C ASP A 249 2.75 -10.56 3.56
N ILE A 250 3.72 -10.57 2.65
CA ILE A 250 5.14 -10.57 2.95
C ILE A 250 5.80 -9.50 2.09
N VAL A 251 6.44 -8.55 2.75
CA VAL A 251 7.22 -7.49 2.09
C VAL A 251 8.69 -7.72 2.38
N LEU A 252 9.53 -7.72 1.36
CA LEU A 252 10.96 -7.69 1.57
C LEU A 252 11.40 -6.27 1.91
N GLU A 253 12.01 -6.10 3.06
CA GLU A 253 12.58 -4.84 3.51
C GLU A 253 14.11 -4.92 3.47
N ARG A 254 14.75 -3.88 2.93
CA ARG A 254 16.21 -3.84 2.81
C ARG A 254 16.82 -3.72 4.20
N LYS A 255 17.89 -4.52 4.47
CA LYS A 255 18.49 -4.65 5.79
C LYS A 255 19.23 -3.39 6.27
N ASP A 256 19.74 -2.59 5.33
CA ASP A 256 20.50 -1.36 5.59
C ASP A 256 19.66 -0.07 5.56
N LYS A 257 18.33 -0.18 5.60
CA LYS A 257 17.42 0.98 5.51
C LYS A 257 17.47 1.93 6.71
N ASP A 258 17.99 1.45 7.84
CA ASP A 258 18.08 2.20 9.11
C ASP A 258 19.48 2.82 9.36
N ILE A 259 20.38 2.82 8.35
CA ILE A 259 21.74 3.41 8.41
C ILE A 259 21.75 4.85 7.87
#